data_803227a7e8fba46b30a8c79018056ad7
#
_entry.id   803227a7e8fba46b30a8c79018056ad7
#
_cell.length_a   1.000
_cell.length_b   1.000
_cell.length_c   1.000
_cell.angle_alpha   90.00
_cell.angle_beta   90.00
_cell.angle_gamma   90.00
#
_symmetry.space_group_name_H-M   'P 1'
#
loop_
_entity.id
_entity.type
_entity.pdbx_description
1 polymer ?
#
loop_
_entity_poly.entity_id
_entity_poly.type
_entity_poly.pdbx_seq_one_letter_code
_entity_poly.pdbx_strand_id
1 'polypeptide(L)'
;MSAAEKLDPELESFRAEARAWLAENFPPSLKDKDVSMTAMAGITLSGDAKLWQERMGAKGWGTPTYPKQYGGGGLTNAQARVLTQEMNRIGAKNPIGGMGVMMFGPTLLEYGNEEQKARHVPGIVTGTVRWCQGYSEPNAGSDLAALRTQAVDKGDHYLVNGQKIWTSGAQFADWCFCLVRTDNSKKHEGISFLLIDMKSPGVEVRPIKLISGNSPFCETFFTDVKVPKENLMGPLNGGWTIGKRLLQFERAGLGSGGGSAGRGGAAQGVDEIAKKYVGTDDKGRIADRELRARIADHQMSARAFQLTIQRAQAESKSNAGPNQTTSIMKNAGSKLQQERAELLLEIMGAQGLGWE
;
A
#
# COMPACT_ATOMS: atom_id res chain seq x y z
N MET A 1 24.68 -8.89 -21.24
CA MET A 1 24.47 -10.14 -20.49
C MET A 1 25.57 -10.20 -19.44
N SER A 2 25.23 -9.77 -18.23
CA SER A 2 26.15 -9.77 -17.08
C SER A 2 26.30 -11.18 -16.57
N ALA A 3 27.52 -11.49 -16.06
CA ALA A 3 27.94 -12.76 -15.53
C ALA A 3 26.87 -13.43 -14.66
N ALA A 4 26.67 -14.73 -14.85
CA ALA A 4 25.79 -15.57 -14.06
C ALA A 4 26.03 -15.30 -12.58
N GLU A 5 25.05 -14.64 -11.91
CA GLU A 5 24.92 -14.73 -10.46
C GLU A 5 24.89 -16.23 -10.16
N LYS A 6 25.88 -16.71 -9.44
CA LYS A 6 25.85 -18.08 -8.90
C LYS A 6 24.53 -18.21 -8.16
N LEU A 7 23.65 -19.06 -8.67
CA LEU A 7 22.35 -19.33 -8.07
C LEU A 7 22.63 -19.80 -6.63
N ASP A 8 22.12 -19.04 -5.67
CA ASP A 8 22.18 -19.42 -4.26
C ASP A 8 21.38 -20.71 -4.08
N PRO A 9 21.99 -21.84 -3.69
CA PRO A 9 21.29 -23.13 -3.60
C PRO A 9 20.07 -23.07 -2.64
N GLU A 10 20.13 -22.25 -1.60
CA GLU A 10 19.01 -22.07 -0.66
C GLU A 10 17.83 -21.35 -1.34
N LEU A 11 18.11 -20.35 -2.18
CA LEU A 11 17.07 -19.65 -2.93
C LEU A 11 16.45 -20.51 -4.02
N GLU A 12 17.22 -21.39 -4.65
CA GLU A 12 16.68 -22.34 -5.64
C GLU A 12 15.84 -23.44 -4.98
N SER A 13 16.25 -23.95 -3.82
CA SER A 13 15.44 -24.85 -3.02
C SER A 13 14.11 -24.20 -2.61
N PHE A 14 14.16 -22.96 -2.13
CA PHE A 14 12.96 -22.18 -1.81
C PHE A 14 12.09 -21.93 -3.03
N ARG A 15 12.69 -21.67 -4.21
CA ARG A 15 11.96 -21.49 -5.47
C ARG A 15 11.17 -22.75 -5.83
N ALA A 16 11.77 -23.91 -5.67
CA ALA A 16 11.10 -25.18 -5.92
C ALA A 16 9.93 -25.40 -4.93
N GLU A 17 10.11 -25.10 -3.65
CA GLU A 17 9.05 -25.14 -2.63
C GLU A 17 7.90 -24.18 -3.03
N ALA A 18 8.23 -22.94 -3.38
CA ALA A 18 7.24 -21.94 -3.77
C ALA A 18 6.42 -22.39 -4.98
N ARG A 19 7.07 -22.94 -6.01
CA ARG A 19 6.40 -23.48 -7.20
C ARG A 19 5.43 -24.61 -6.87
N ALA A 20 5.89 -25.59 -6.09
CA ALA A 20 5.07 -26.73 -5.71
C ALA A 20 3.83 -26.28 -4.92
N TRP A 21 4.03 -25.44 -3.91
CA TRP A 21 2.93 -24.94 -3.10
C TRP A 21 1.94 -24.10 -3.91
N LEU A 22 2.42 -23.19 -4.78
CA LEU A 22 1.58 -22.37 -5.63
C LEU A 22 0.77 -23.20 -6.62
N ALA A 23 1.37 -24.25 -7.21
CA ALA A 23 0.67 -25.16 -8.12
C ALA A 23 -0.50 -25.90 -7.46
N GLU A 24 -0.34 -26.28 -6.19
CA GLU A 24 -1.36 -26.96 -5.40
C GLU A 24 -2.45 -26.04 -4.87
N ASN A 25 -2.08 -24.80 -4.49
CA ASN A 25 -2.93 -23.96 -3.65
C ASN A 25 -3.54 -22.76 -4.38
N PHE A 26 -3.00 -22.32 -5.51
CA PHE A 26 -3.53 -21.16 -6.25
C PHE A 26 -4.75 -21.53 -7.07
N PRO A 27 -5.92 -20.90 -6.84
CA PRO A 27 -7.11 -21.15 -7.67
C PRO A 27 -6.92 -20.61 -9.10
N PRO A 28 -7.00 -21.46 -10.15
CA PRO A 28 -6.79 -21.03 -11.54
C PRO A 28 -7.75 -19.93 -12.02
N SER A 29 -8.94 -19.87 -11.43
CA SER A 29 -9.96 -18.83 -11.72
C SER A 29 -9.50 -17.41 -11.39
N LEU A 30 -8.47 -17.25 -10.55
CA LEU A 30 -7.90 -15.96 -10.13
C LEU A 30 -6.71 -15.51 -10.97
N LYS A 31 -6.31 -16.30 -11.97
CA LYS A 31 -5.19 -15.94 -12.83
C LYS A 31 -5.40 -14.55 -13.45
N ASP A 32 -4.36 -13.69 -13.33
CA ASP A 32 -4.32 -12.31 -13.82
C ASP A 32 -5.40 -11.37 -13.23
N LYS A 33 -6.15 -11.81 -12.20
CA LYS A 33 -7.10 -10.96 -11.48
C LYS A 33 -6.43 -10.29 -10.29
N ASP A 34 -6.62 -8.99 -10.17
CA ASP A 34 -6.14 -8.25 -9.01
C ASP A 34 -7.16 -8.30 -7.87
N VAL A 35 -6.87 -9.13 -6.88
CA VAL A 35 -7.66 -9.25 -5.64
C VAL A 35 -7.06 -8.48 -4.47
N SER A 36 -5.92 -7.81 -4.66
CA SER A 36 -5.17 -7.14 -3.59
C SER A 36 -5.85 -5.86 -3.09
N MET A 37 -6.56 -5.16 -3.97
CA MET A 37 -7.23 -3.88 -3.66
C MET A 37 -8.63 -4.03 -3.08
N THR A 38 -9.14 -5.25 -3.00
CA THR A 38 -10.51 -5.52 -2.52
C THR A 38 -10.72 -5.06 -1.07
N ALA A 39 -9.68 -5.17 -0.23
CA ALA A 39 -9.74 -4.73 1.16
C ALA A 39 -9.97 -3.21 1.27
N MET A 40 -9.33 -2.40 0.43
CA MET A 40 -9.50 -0.93 0.43
C MET A 40 -10.82 -0.49 -0.24
N ALA A 41 -11.34 -1.30 -1.16
CA ALA A 41 -12.61 -1.04 -1.84
C ALA A 41 -13.85 -1.51 -1.04
N GLY A 42 -13.66 -2.05 0.17
CA GLY A 42 -14.77 -2.57 0.99
C GLY A 42 -15.38 -3.86 0.47
N ILE A 43 -14.78 -4.50 -0.51
CA ILE A 43 -15.28 -5.74 -1.09
C ILE A 43 -15.02 -6.89 -0.11
N THR A 44 -16.05 -7.61 0.24
CA THR A 44 -15.93 -8.87 0.98
C THR A 44 -15.53 -9.97 0.01
N LEU A 45 -14.40 -10.60 0.25
CA LEU A 45 -13.94 -11.72 -0.56
C LEU A 45 -14.88 -12.93 -0.40
N SER A 46 -15.15 -13.62 -1.50
CA SER A 46 -15.95 -14.84 -1.52
C SER A 46 -15.35 -15.87 -2.47
N GLY A 47 -15.80 -17.11 -2.40
CA GLY A 47 -15.35 -18.20 -3.27
C GLY A 47 -13.82 -18.34 -3.30
N ASP A 48 -13.26 -18.48 -4.48
CA ASP A 48 -11.82 -18.71 -4.69
C ASP A 48 -10.94 -17.58 -4.15
N ALA A 49 -11.41 -16.33 -4.18
CA ALA A 49 -10.65 -15.20 -3.66
C ALA A 49 -10.50 -15.28 -2.13
N LYS A 50 -11.56 -15.69 -1.42
CA LYS A 50 -11.52 -15.92 0.02
C LYS A 50 -10.63 -17.13 0.36
N LEU A 51 -10.80 -18.23 -0.37
CA LEU A 51 -9.96 -19.43 -0.22
C LEU A 51 -8.48 -19.10 -0.41
N TRP A 52 -8.15 -18.28 -1.42
CA TRP A 52 -6.77 -17.85 -1.67
C TRP A 52 -6.23 -16.99 -0.52
N GLN A 53 -7.03 -16.07 0.01
CA GLN A 53 -6.66 -15.28 1.19
C GLN A 53 -6.38 -16.17 2.40
N GLU A 54 -7.25 -17.13 2.68
CA GLU A 54 -7.10 -18.07 3.80
C GLU A 54 -5.81 -18.91 3.68
N ARG A 55 -5.54 -19.44 2.47
CA ARG A 55 -4.33 -20.23 2.20
C ARG A 55 -3.06 -19.40 2.35
N MET A 56 -3.02 -18.20 1.79
CA MET A 56 -1.89 -17.29 1.89
C MET A 56 -1.66 -16.83 3.33
N GLY A 57 -2.73 -16.55 4.08
CA GLY A 57 -2.66 -16.21 5.50
C GLY A 57 -2.15 -17.36 6.35
N ALA A 58 -2.69 -18.56 6.19
CA ALA A 58 -2.26 -19.75 6.93
C ALA A 58 -0.79 -20.13 6.68
N LYS A 59 -0.31 -19.95 5.44
CA LYS A 59 1.11 -20.16 5.10
C LYS A 59 2.01 -19.01 5.57
N GLY A 60 1.43 -17.85 5.96
CA GLY A 60 2.13 -16.61 6.28
C GLY A 60 2.73 -15.89 5.06
N TRP A 61 2.47 -16.36 3.86
CA TRP A 61 3.04 -15.82 2.63
C TRP A 61 2.33 -14.56 2.11
N GLY A 62 1.18 -14.25 2.68
CA GLY A 62 0.54 -12.94 2.49
C GLY A 62 1.35 -11.78 3.07
N THR A 63 2.10 -12.04 4.13
CA THR A 63 3.07 -11.13 4.76
C THR A 63 4.42 -11.85 4.93
N PRO A 64 5.13 -12.11 3.83
CA PRO A 64 6.22 -13.07 3.79
C PRO A 64 7.37 -12.75 4.73
N THR A 65 7.67 -11.49 4.98
CA THR A 65 8.79 -11.03 5.84
C THR A 65 8.40 -10.80 7.30
N TYR A 66 7.11 -10.90 7.64
CA TYR A 66 6.67 -10.72 9.03
C TYR A 66 7.10 -11.91 9.91
N PRO A 67 7.29 -11.69 11.23
CA PRO A 67 7.71 -12.75 12.15
C PRO A 67 6.73 -13.91 12.20
N LYS A 68 7.27 -15.14 12.20
CA LYS A 68 6.48 -16.39 12.30
C LYS A 68 5.63 -16.46 13.57
N GLN A 69 6.14 -15.91 14.69
CA GLN A 69 5.43 -15.93 15.98
C GLN A 69 4.07 -15.21 15.95
N TYR A 70 3.85 -14.31 14.98
CA TYR A 70 2.58 -13.62 14.78
C TYR A 70 1.82 -14.10 13.53
N GLY A 71 2.26 -15.21 12.92
CA GLY A 71 1.65 -15.80 11.73
C GLY A 71 2.21 -15.34 10.39
N GLY A 72 3.28 -14.53 10.37
CA GLY A 72 3.99 -14.16 9.16
C GLY A 72 4.86 -15.27 8.58
N GLY A 73 5.36 -15.09 7.37
CA GLY A 73 6.19 -16.09 6.68
C GLY A 73 7.59 -16.28 7.27
N GLY A 74 8.12 -15.27 7.95
CA GLY A 74 9.51 -15.26 8.47
C GLY A 74 10.56 -15.41 7.37
N LEU A 75 10.23 -15.07 6.14
CA LEU A 75 11.12 -15.16 4.98
C LEU A 75 12.11 -14.00 4.96
N THR A 76 13.28 -14.26 4.43
CA THR A 76 14.22 -13.19 4.08
C THR A 76 13.67 -12.36 2.92
N ASN A 77 14.19 -11.14 2.75
CA ASN A 77 13.84 -10.30 1.59
C ASN A 77 14.17 -10.96 0.24
N ALA A 78 15.19 -11.82 0.19
CA ALA A 78 15.55 -12.56 -1.00
C ALA A 78 14.49 -13.63 -1.33
N GLN A 79 14.07 -14.41 -0.34
CA GLN A 79 13.00 -15.41 -0.48
C GLN A 79 11.66 -14.75 -0.82
N ALA A 80 11.30 -13.62 -0.20
CA ALA A 80 10.09 -12.88 -0.52
C ALA A 80 10.07 -12.39 -1.97
N ARG A 81 11.24 -12.00 -2.53
CA ARG A 81 11.35 -11.66 -3.96
C ARG A 81 11.16 -12.89 -4.85
N VAL A 82 11.76 -14.03 -4.49
CA VAL A 82 11.56 -15.29 -5.21
C VAL A 82 10.08 -15.68 -5.22
N LEU A 83 9.40 -15.62 -4.07
CA LEU A 83 7.96 -15.87 -3.99
C LEU A 83 7.16 -14.95 -4.93
N THR A 84 7.45 -13.66 -4.91
CA THR A 84 6.80 -12.68 -5.80
C THR A 84 7.05 -13.00 -7.28
N GLN A 85 8.26 -13.42 -7.65
CA GLN A 85 8.58 -13.83 -9.02
C GLN A 85 7.75 -15.05 -9.45
N GLU A 86 7.66 -16.08 -8.59
CA GLU A 86 6.91 -17.28 -8.89
C GLU A 86 5.39 -17.03 -8.95
N MET A 87 4.86 -16.17 -8.07
CA MET A 87 3.47 -15.72 -8.16
C MET A 87 3.19 -15.00 -9.49
N ASN A 88 4.04 -14.04 -9.86
CA ASN A 88 3.89 -13.32 -11.14
C ASN A 88 3.97 -14.24 -12.36
N ARG A 89 4.82 -15.28 -12.31
CA ARG A 89 4.97 -16.26 -13.40
C ARG A 89 3.65 -16.98 -13.71
N ILE A 90 2.82 -17.24 -12.71
CA ILE A 90 1.52 -17.91 -12.87
C ILE A 90 0.33 -16.95 -12.92
N GLY A 91 0.56 -15.64 -12.89
CA GLY A 91 -0.50 -14.63 -12.85
C GLY A 91 -1.21 -14.50 -11.49
N ALA A 92 -0.59 -15.03 -10.41
CA ALA A 92 -1.15 -14.89 -9.07
C ALA A 92 -0.83 -13.52 -8.46
N LYS A 93 -1.80 -12.95 -7.74
CA LYS A 93 -1.62 -11.73 -6.93
C LYS A 93 -1.80 -12.04 -5.46
N ASN A 94 -1.05 -11.32 -4.61
CA ASN A 94 -1.22 -11.45 -3.17
C ASN A 94 -2.58 -10.87 -2.74
N PRO A 95 -3.46 -11.65 -2.10
CA PRO A 95 -4.78 -11.17 -1.68
C PRO A 95 -4.75 -10.40 -0.35
N ILE A 96 -3.62 -10.43 0.36
CA ILE A 96 -3.43 -9.79 1.66
C ILE A 96 -2.64 -8.50 1.48
N GLY A 97 -3.27 -7.37 1.79
CA GLY A 97 -2.70 -6.05 1.54
C GLY A 97 -3.38 -4.97 2.36
N GLY A 98 -3.31 -3.73 1.85
CA GLY A 98 -3.89 -2.55 2.50
C GLY A 98 -2.96 -1.90 3.52
N MET A 99 -3.48 -0.85 4.19
CA MET A 99 -2.69 -0.01 5.10
C MET A 99 -2.15 -0.78 6.30
N GLY A 100 -2.91 -1.78 6.77
CA GLY A 100 -2.48 -2.66 7.85
C GLY A 100 -1.16 -3.37 7.52
N VAL A 101 -1.06 -3.93 6.31
CA VAL A 101 0.13 -4.68 5.87
C VAL A 101 1.27 -3.76 5.46
N MET A 102 0.97 -2.69 4.69
CA MET A 102 2.02 -1.89 4.04
C MET A 102 2.68 -0.88 4.99
N MET A 103 1.94 -0.35 5.94
CA MET A 103 2.38 0.78 6.76
C MET A 103 2.26 0.50 8.26
N PHE A 104 1.08 0.14 8.73
CA PHE A 104 0.83 0.00 10.17
C PHE A 104 1.53 -1.22 10.77
N GLY A 105 1.46 -2.38 10.14
CA GLY A 105 2.07 -3.60 10.66
C GLY A 105 3.57 -3.50 10.88
N PRO A 106 4.38 -3.02 9.91
CA PRO A 106 5.80 -2.78 10.14
C PRO A 106 6.05 -1.78 11.29
N THR A 107 5.22 -0.73 11.39
CA THR A 107 5.31 0.26 12.47
C THR A 107 4.95 -0.36 13.83
N LEU A 108 3.91 -1.19 13.88
CA LEU A 108 3.50 -1.91 15.07
C LEU A 108 4.58 -2.90 15.55
N LEU A 109 5.21 -3.61 14.62
CA LEU A 109 6.33 -4.52 14.94
C LEU A 109 7.54 -3.78 15.52
N GLU A 110 7.76 -2.53 15.12
CA GLU A 110 8.88 -1.70 15.61
C GLU A 110 8.55 -0.98 16.94
N TYR A 111 7.34 -0.44 17.10
CA TYR A 111 6.98 0.46 18.21
C TYR A 111 5.92 -0.08 19.17
N GLY A 112 5.16 -1.08 18.77
CA GLY A 112 4.14 -1.69 19.64
C GLY A 112 4.76 -2.52 20.74
N ASN A 113 4.07 -2.62 21.87
CA ASN A 113 4.41 -3.60 22.91
C ASN A 113 3.93 -5.00 22.51
N GLU A 114 4.34 -6.03 23.26
CA GLU A 114 4.03 -7.42 22.91
C GLU A 114 2.53 -7.74 22.93
N GLU A 115 1.77 -7.11 23.82
CA GLU A 115 0.31 -7.28 23.88
C GLU A 115 -0.38 -6.69 22.64
N GLN A 116 0.04 -5.50 22.21
CA GLN A 116 -0.45 -4.87 20.99
C GLN A 116 -0.10 -5.69 19.75
N LYS A 117 1.12 -6.21 19.66
CA LYS A 117 1.55 -7.09 18.57
C LYS A 117 0.73 -8.38 18.54
N ALA A 118 0.59 -9.04 19.68
CA ALA A 118 -0.19 -10.29 19.79
C ALA A 118 -1.68 -10.07 19.45
N ARG A 119 -2.24 -8.91 19.78
CA ARG A 119 -3.64 -8.56 19.52
C ARG A 119 -3.88 -8.27 18.03
N HIS A 120 -3.00 -7.51 17.38
CA HIS A 120 -3.31 -6.90 16.09
C HIS A 120 -2.59 -7.54 14.89
N VAL A 121 -1.34 -8.05 15.06
CA VAL A 121 -0.58 -8.60 13.93
C VAL A 121 -1.26 -9.81 13.30
N PRO A 122 -1.83 -10.78 14.05
CA PRO A 122 -2.51 -11.93 13.43
C PRO A 122 -3.64 -11.55 12.49
N GLY A 123 -4.46 -10.55 12.84
CA GLY A 123 -5.53 -10.05 11.98
C GLY A 123 -5.00 -9.34 10.72
N ILE A 124 -3.84 -8.69 10.80
CA ILE A 124 -3.17 -8.08 9.66
C ILE A 124 -2.61 -9.17 8.73
N VAL A 125 -1.95 -10.18 9.28
CA VAL A 125 -1.33 -11.29 8.51
C VAL A 125 -2.37 -12.10 7.74
N THR A 126 -3.54 -12.32 8.33
CA THR A 126 -4.65 -13.05 7.68
C THR A 126 -5.50 -12.16 6.76
N GLY A 127 -5.31 -10.83 6.82
CA GLY A 127 -6.12 -9.87 6.08
C GLY A 127 -7.58 -9.80 6.55
N THR A 128 -7.86 -10.23 7.78
CA THR A 128 -9.20 -10.24 8.37
C THR A 128 -9.55 -8.94 9.09
N VAL A 129 -8.56 -8.14 9.44
CA VAL A 129 -8.71 -6.84 10.12
C VAL A 129 -8.23 -5.72 9.22
N ARG A 130 -9.10 -4.75 8.98
CA ARG A 130 -8.82 -3.59 8.11
C ARG A 130 -8.45 -2.38 8.94
N TRP A 131 -7.46 -1.64 8.46
CA TRP A 131 -6.92 -0.45 9.11
C TRP A 131 -7.06 0.78 8.23
N CYS A 132 -7.39 1.92 8.82
CA CYS A 132 -7.33 3.23 8.18
C CYS A 132 -6.37 4.16 8.92
N GLN A 133 -5.97 5.25 8.25
CA GLN A 133 -5.01 6.24 8.72
C GLN A 133 -5.72 7.52 9.14
N GLY A 134 -5.62 7.90 10.41
CA GLY A 134 -6.15 9.14 10.96
C GLY A 134 -5.06 10.20 11.16
N TYR A 135 -4.54 10.78 10.07
CA TYR A 135 -3.47 11.78 10.13
C TYR A 135 -3.98 13.18 9.82
N SER A 136 -4.25 13.45 8.55
CA SER A 136 -4.64 14.78 8.08
C SER A 136 -5.95 15.28 8.69
N GLU A 137 -6.01 16.59 8.92
CA GLU A 137 -7.21 17.32 9.32
C GLU A 137 -7.51 18.41 8.29
N PRO A 138 -8.72 19.01 8.24
CA PRO A 138 -9.04 20.06 7.28
C PRO A 138 -8.01 21.20 7.23
N ASN A 139 -7.40 21.53 8.37
CA ASN A 139 -6.39 22.59 8.48
C ASN A 139 -4.97 22.07 8.80
N ALA A 140 -4.72 20.78 8.72
CA ALA A 140 -3.43 20.14 9.04
C ALA A 140 -3.12 19.00 8.05
N GLY A 141 -2.71 19.37 6.85
CA GLY A 141 -2.24 18.46 5.81
C GLY A 141 -0.72 18.54 5.65
N SER A 142 -0.21 19.48 4.86
CA SER A 142 1.24 19.70 4.70
C SER A 142 1.92 20.09 6.03
N ASP A 143 1.28 20.95 6.83
CA ASP A 143 1.68 21.18 8.22
C ASP A 143 0.93 20.21 9.15
N LEU A 144 1.23 18.92 9.03
CA LEU A 144 0.58 17.87 9.82
C LEU A 144 0.75 18.08 11.33
N ALA A 145 1.87 18.67 11.76
CA ALA A 145 2.12 18.94 13.18
C ALA A 145 1.17 19.99 13.79
N ALA A 146 0.38 20.68 12.96
CA ALA A 146 -0.68 21.59 13.43
C ALA A 146 -2.00 20.87 13.76
N LEU A 147 -2.03 19.53 13.75
CA LEU A 147 -3.22 18.74 14.09
C LEU A 147 -3.79 19.10 15.45
N ARG A 148 -5.13 19.05 15.56
CA ARG A 148 -5.90 19.49 16.74
C ARG A 148 -6.81 18.42 17.33
N THR A 149 -6.98 17.26 16.70
CA THR A 149 -7.72 16.13 17.30
C THR A 149 -7.14 15.84 18.67
N GLN A 150 -7.90 16.15 19.71
CA GLN A 150 -7.48 16.08 21.11
C GLN A 150 -7.66 14.68 21.68
N ALA A 151 -6.74 14.26 22.55
CA ALA A 151 -6.89 13.08 23.39
C ALA A 151 -6.60 13.49 24.83
N VAL A 152 -7.67 13.72 25.61
CA VAL A 152 -7.59 14.15 26.99
C VAL A 152 -7.50 12.92 27.89
N ASP A 153 -6.49 12.89 28.77
CA ASP A 153 -6.30 11.84 29.77
C ASP A 153 -7.41 11.88 30.81
N LYS A 154 -8.15 10.79 30.99
CA LYS A 154 -9.21 10.61 32.00
C LYS A 154 -8.87 9.56 33.07
N GLY A 155 -7.59 9.17 33.15
CA GLY A 155 -7.10 8.18 34.10
C GLY A 155 -7.04 6.78 33.49
N ASP A 156 -8.17 6.14 33.27
CA ASP A 156 -8.29 4.80 32.69
C ASP A 156 -8.38 4.78 31.16
N HIS A 157 -8.72 5.91 30.51
CA HIS A 157 -8.86 6.05 29.09
C HIS A 157 -8.43 7.44 28.59
N TYR A 158 -8.28 7.58 27.27
CA TYR A 158 -8.24 8.88 26.59
C TYR A 158 -9.62 9.21 26.03
N LEU A 159 -10.08 10.45 26.24
CA LEU A 159 -11.28 10.98 25.62
C LEU A 159 -10.87 11.73 24.35
N VAL A 160 -11.26 11.20 23.19
CA VAL A 160 -10.83 11.71 21.87
C VAL A 160 -11.93 12.54 21.24
N ASN A 161 -11.58 13.78 20.84
CA ASN A 161 -12.46 14.71 20.14
C ASN A 161 -11.71 15.36 18.97
N GLY A 162 -12.33 15.38 17.78
CA GLY A 162 -11.75 16.01 16.60
C GLY A 162 -12.26 15.45 15.29
N GLN A 163 -11.58 15.83 14.21
CA GLN A 163 -11.92 15.42 12.85
C GLN A 163 -10.66 15.07 12.08
N LYS A 164 -10.71 13.97 11.35
CA LYS A 164 -9.71 13.59 10.35
C LYS A 164 -10.34 13.65 8.96
N ILE A 165 -9.49 13.91 7.95
CA ILE A 165 -9.92 13.95 6.55
C ILE A 165 -8.96 13.11 5.69
N TRP A 166 -9.42 12.70 4.54
CA TRP A 166 -8.70 11.81 3.62
C TRP A 166 -8.38 10.45 4.21
N THR A 167 -9.21 9.99 5.16
CA THR A 167 -9.11 8.67 5.76
C THR A 167 -9.55 7.59 4.77
N SER A 168 -8.59 7.09 3.99
CA SER A 168 -8.88 6.11 2.93
C SER A 168 -9.47 4.83 3.50
N GLY A 169 -10.63 4.43 2.96
CA GLY A 169 -11.31 3.19 3.33
C GLY A 169 -11.86 3.13 4.75
N ALA A 170 -11.97 4.27 5.46
CA ALA A 170 -12.43 4.31 6.84
C ALA A 170 -13.83 3.72 7.03
N GLN A 171 -14.71 3.83 6.03
CA GLN A 171 -16.05 3.25 6.06
C GLN A 171 -16.06 1.71 6.14
N PHE A 172 -14.93 1.08 5.89
CA PHE A 172 -14.75 -0.37 5.91
C PHE A 172 -13.70 -0.83 6.93
N ALA A 173 -13.06 0.12 7.63
CA ALA A 173 -11.99 -0.17 8.58
C ALA A 173 -12.54 -0.63 9.92
N ASP A 174 -11.85 -1.60 10.53
CA ASP A 174 -12.12 -2.02 11.92
C ASP A 174 -11.36 -1.13 12.90
N TRP A 175 -10.16 -0.67 12.52
CA TRP A 175 -9.26 0.10 13.36
C TRP A 175 -8.67 1.29 12.63
N CYS A 176 -8.42 2.36 13.38
CA CYS A 176 -7.70 3.54 12.93
C CYS A 176 -6.40 3.71 13.72
N PHE A 177 -5.26 3.83 13.03
CA PHE A 177 -4.04 4.34 13.63
C PHE A 177 -4.01 5.85 13.48
N CYS A 178 -4.06 6.56 14.61
CA CYS A 178 -4.39 7.97 14.67
C CYS A 178 -3.32 8.80 15.36
N LEU A 179 -2.92 9.92 14.75
CA LEU A 179 -2.15 10.97 15.44
C LEU A 179 -3.11 11.91 16.15
N VAL A 180 -2.88 12.11 17.45
CA VAL A 180 -3.71 12.93 18.31
C VAL A 180 -2.86 13.91 19.12
N ARG A 181 -3.47 15.02 19.56
CA ARG A 181 -2.87 16.01 20.43
C ARG A 181 -3.10 15.66 21.89
N THR A 182 -2.05 15.33 22.61
CA THR A 182 -2.08 15.04 24.06
C THR A 182 -1.47 16.17 24.90
N ASP A 183 -0.65 17.03 24.28
CA ASP A 183 -0.09 18.23 24.91
C ASP A 183 -0.09 19.40 23.90
N ASN A 184 -0.72 20.51 24.26
CA ASN A 184 -0.81 21.71 23.43
C ASN A 184 0.39 22.66 23.59
N SER A 185 1.27 22.42 24.56
CA SER A 185 2.41 23.30 24.85
C SER A 185 3.55 23.16 23.83
N LYS A 186 3.59 22.04 23.11
CA LYS A 186 4.65 21.70 22.15
C LYS A 186 4.08 21.23 20.81
N LYS A 187 4.66 21.69 19.71
CA LYS A 187 4.16 21.41 18.36
C LYS A 187 4.33 19.93 17.98
N HIS A 188 5.52 19.37 18.09
CA HIS A 188 5.81 17.98 17.70
C HIS A 188 5.73 17.02 18.90
N GLU A 189 6.33 17.39 20.01
CA GLU A 189 6.41 16.61 21.23
C GLU A 189 5.11 16.63 22.05
N GLY A 190 4.02 17.14 21.51
CA GLY A 190 2.68 17.06 22.08
C GLY A 190 1.76 16.12 21.34
N ILE A 191 2.30 15.30 20.40
CA ILE A 191 1.55 14.37 19.57
C ILE A 191 1.77 12.95 20.05
N SER A 192 0.68 12.20 20.23
CA SER A 192 0.67 10.78 20.55
C SER A 192 0.08 9.95 19.41
N PHE A 193 0.31 8.63 19.48
CA PHE A 193 -0.17 7.67 18.47
C PHE A 193 -1.16 6.71 19.15
N LEU A 194 -2.45 6.80 18.78
CA LEU A 194 -3.51 5.98 19.34
C LEU A 194 -4.06 4.99 18.33
N LEU A 195 -4.43 3.82 18.82
CA LEU A 195 -5.17 2.78 18.08
C LEU A 195 -6.65 2.90 18.48
N ILE A 196 -7.50 3.32 17.53
CA ILE A 196 -8.91 3.60 17.79
C ILE A 196 -9.75 2.53 17.11
N ASP A 197 -10.62 1.85 17.87
CA ASP A 197 -11.63 0.96 17.33
C ASP A 197 -12.70 1.80 16.61
N MET A 198 -12.87 1.55 15.31
CA MET A 198 -13.80 2.30 14.47
C MET A 198 -15.27 2.03 14.77
N LYS A 199 -15.55 1.00 15.58
CA LYS A 199 -16.90 0.67 16.09
C LYS A 199 -17.21 1.34 17.43
N SER A 200 -16.26 2.09 18.01
CA SER A 200 -16.48 2.81 19.27
C SER A 200 -17.61 3.83 19.16
N PRO A 201 -18.46 3.97 20.20
CA PRO A 201 -19.44 5.05 20.25
C PRO A 201 -18.76 6.43 20.06
N GLY A 202 -19.36 7.28 19.24
CA GLY A 202 -18.83 8.61 18.91
C GLY A 202 -17.93 8.67 17.69
N VAL A 203 -17.61 7.54 17.06
CA VAL A 203 -16.94 7.51 15.75
C VAL A 203 -17.99 7.62 14.65
N GLU A 204 -17.87 8.63 13.80
CA GLU A 204 -18.71 8.83 12.61
C GLU A 204 -17.81 8.94 11.37
N VAL A 205 -18.15 8.18 10.31
CA VAL A 205 -17.42 8.18 9.05
C VAL A 205 -18.32 8.68 7.92
N ARG A 206 -17.85 9.68 7.18
CA ARG A 206 -18.57 10.26 6.03
C ARG A 206 -17.73 10.10 4.75
N PRO A 207 -18.15 9.24 3.81
CA PRO A 207 -17.45 9.07 2.53
C PRO A 207 -17.46 10.35 1.70
N ILE A 208 -16.30 10.69 1.10
CA ILE A 208 -16.14 11.82 0.19
C ILE A 208 -16.32 11.31 -1.24
N LYS A 209 -17.35 11.80 -1.93
CA LYS A 209 -17.61 11.45 -3.32
C LYS A 209 -16.68 12.23 -4.25
N LEU A 210 -15.90 11.50 -5.05
CA LEU A 210 -15.02 12.06 -6.06
C LEU A 210 -15.76 12.30 -7.38
N ILE A 211 -15.15 13.05 -8.31
CA ILE A 211 -15.65 13.26 -9.66
C ILE A 211 -15.87 11.95 -10.44
N SER A 212 -15.11 10.90 -10.12
CA SER A 212 -15.26 9.54 -10.66
C SER A 212 -16.50 8.80 -10.15
N GLY A 213 -17.28 9.38 -9.22
CA GLY A 213 -18.41 8.72 -8.56
C GLY A 213 -18.01 7.81 -7.39
N ASN A 214 -16.73 7.44 -7.26
CA ASN A 214 -16.22 6.62 -6.17
C ASN A 214 -15.99 7.43 -4.89
N SER A 215 -15.99 6.75 -3.74
CA SER A 215 -15.73 7.37 -2.42
C SER A 215 -14.60 6.61 -1.69
N PRO A 216 -13.35 6.66 -2.18
CA PRO A 216 -12.23 5.95 -1.56
C PRO A 216 -11.73 6.63 -0.29
N PHE A 217 -12.06 7.91 -0.09
CA PHE A 217 -11.66 8.72 1.05
C PHE A 217 -12.85 9.09 1.91
N CYS A 218 -12.60 9.36 3.19
CA CYS A 218 -13.63 9.77 4.14
C CYS A 218 -13.16 10.96 4.98
N GLU A 219 -14.13 11.66 5.54
CA GLU A 219 -14.00 12.40 6.79
C GLU A 219 -14.32 11.43 7.94
N THR A 220 -13.58 11.55 9.03
CA THR A 220 -13.80 10.73 10.24
C THR A 220 -13.91 11.68 11.44
N PHE A 221 -15.03 11.64 12.12
CA PHE A 221 -15.31 12.48 13.29
C PHE A 221 -15.21 11.63 14.54
N PHE A 222 -14.62 12.22 15.58
CA PHE A 222 -14.53 11.65 16.91
C PHE A 222 -15.24 12.61 17.89
N THR A 223 -16.31 12.13 18.53
CA THR A 223 -17.07 12.89 19.51
C THR A 223 -17.12 12.08 20.79
N ASP A 224 -16.37 12.51 21.80
CA ASP A 224 -16.23 11.87 23.11
C ASP A 224 -15.89 10.37 23.02
N VAL A 225 -15.04 9.99 22.05
CA VAL A 225 -14.62 8.60 21.85
C VAL A 225 -13.68 8.18 22.98
N LYS A 226 -14.06 7.14 23.71
CA LYS A 226 -13.25 6.55 24.77
C LYS A 226 -12.25 5.56 24.18
N VAL A 227 -10.97 5.84 24.33
CA VAL A 227 -9.87 4.98 23.85
C VAL A 227 -9.09 4.47 25.06
N PRO A 228 -9.07 3.15 25.33
CA PRO A 228 -8.33 2.56 26.43
C PRO A 228 -6.85 2.93 26.44
N LYS A 229 -6.23 2.98 27.62
CA LYS A 229 -4.81 3.34 27.78
C LYS A 229 -3.85 2.40 27.08
N GLU A 230 -4.17 1.12 27.02
CA GLU A 230 -3.40 0.10 26.33
C GLU A 230 -3.35 0.31 24.81
N ASN A 231 -4.21 1.16 24.26
CA ASN A 231 -4.21 1.52 22.84
C ASN A 231 -3.25 2.69 22.51
N LEU A 232 -2.54 3.24 23.49
CA LEU A 232 -1.42 4.15 23.23
C LEU A 232 -0.24 3.34 22.71
N MET A 233 0.17 3.57 21.46
CA MET A 233 1.34 2.91 20.87
C MET A 233 2.59 3.77 21.05
N GLY A 234 3.62 3.19 21.63
CA GLY A 234 4.85 3.88 22.03
C GLY A 234 4.66 4.83 23.23
N PRO A 235 5.63 5.71 23.51
CA PRO A 235 5.56 6.61 24.64
C PRO A 235 4.53 7.74 24.42
N LEU A 236 3.94 8.23 25.52
CA LEU A 236 3.12 9.44 25.49
C LEU A 236 3.92 10.60 24.87
N ASN A 237 3.29 11.37 24.00
CA ASN A 237 3.90 12.45 23.25
C ASN A 237 5.03 12.05 22.26
N GLY A 238 5.23 10.73 22.04
CA GLY A 238 6.19 10.19 21.07
C GLY A 238 5.62 9.94 19.68
N GLY A 239 4.35 10.24 19.46
CA GLY A 239 3.62 9.90 18.24
C GLY A 239 4.16 10.53 16.96
N TRP A 240 4.79 11.71 17.05
CA TRP A 240 5.41 12.35 15.90
C TRP A 240 6.54 11.52 15.27
N THR A 241 7.40 10.93 16.08
CA THR A 241 8.48 10.05 15.63
C THR A 241 7.92 8.79 14.99
N ILE A 242 6.91 8.17 15.60
CA ILE A 242 6.23 6.99 15.07
C ILE A 242 5.55 7.32 13.74
N GLY A 243 4.84 8.46 13.68
CA GLY A 243 4.17 8.93 12.48
C GLY A 243 5.13 9.16 11.31
N LYS A 244 6.28 9.79 11.56
CA LYS A 244 7.33 9.95 10.53
C LYS A 244 7.87 8.60 10.05
N ARG A 245 8.06 7.65 10.95
CA ARG A 245 8.52 6.30 10.60
C ARG A 245 7.51 5.56 9.73
N LEU A 246 6.23 5.64 10.08
CA LEU A 246 5.15 5.05 9.28
C LEU A 246 5.12 5.62 7.85
N LEU A 247 5.28 6.94 7.69
CA LEU A 247 5.36 7.58 6.37
C LEU A 247 6.59 7.13 5.56
N GLN A 248 7.64 6.63 6.20
CA GLN A 248 8.77 6.01 5.49
C GLN A 248 8.37 4.66 4.87
N PHE A 249 7.61 3.83 5.61
CA PHE A 249 7.07 2.59 5.05
C PHE A 249 6.09 2.85 3.90
N GLU A 250 5.26 3.88 4.01
CA GLU A 250 4.37 4.31 2.93
C GLU A 250 5.16 4.64 1.65
N ARG A 251 6.21 5.48 1.76
CA ARG A 251 7.07 5.83 0.61
C ARG A 251 7.77 4.63 0.00
N ALA A 252 8.25 3.71 0.83
CA ALA A 252 8.87 2.48 0.35
C ALA A 252 7.88 1.57 -0.40
N GLY A 253 6.65 1.48 0.08
CA GLY A 253 5.55 0.76 -0.58
C GLY A 253 5.16 1.36 -1.93
N LEU A 254 5.09 2.69 -2.02
CA LEU A 254 4.81 3.41 -3.27
C LEU A 254 5.93 3.22 -4.32
N GLY A 255 7.19 3.16 -3.87
CA GLY A 255 8.34 2.93 -4.74
C GLY A 255 8.44 1.50 -5.29
N SER A 256 7.84 0.52 -4.63
CA SER A 256 7.85 -0.89 -5.07
C SER A 256 6.78 -1.26 -6.11
N GLY A 257 6.08 -0.27 -6.66
CA GLY A 257 5.03 -0.48 -7.68
C GLY A 257 3.66 -0.86 -7.09
N GLY A 258 3.51 -0.85 -5.76
CA GLY A 258 2.24 -1.17 -5.08
C GLY A 258 1.17 -0.09 -5.17
N GLY A 259 1.45 1.06 -5.73
CA GLY A 259 0.60 2.26 -5.60
C GLY A 259 -0.14 2.72 -6.84
N SER A 260 -0.20 2.02 -7.95
CA SER A 260 -1.14 2.31 -9.05
C SER A 260 -0.87 1.61 -10.40
N ALA A 261 0.09 0.69 -10.47
CA ALA A 261 0.31 -0.08 -11.69
C ALA A 261 -0.75 -1.18 -11.93
N GLY A 262 -1.81 -1.22 -11.16
CA GLY A 262 -2.74 -2.35 -11.11
C GLY A 262 -4.22 -2.02 -11.14
N ARG A 263 -4.67 -1.04 -11.93
CA ARG A 263 -6.08 -1.04 -12.34
C ARG A 263 -6.17 -1.68 -13.73
N GLY A 264 -6.54 -2.98 -13.71
CA GLY A 264 -6.74 -3.78 -14.92
C GLY A 264 -5.50 -4.59 -15.28
N GLY A 265 -5.72 -5.87 -15.64
CA GLY A 265 -4.76 -6.90 -15.98
C GLY A 265 -3.50 -6.45 -16.70
N ALA A 266 -2.55 -7.31 -17.04
CA ALA A 266 -1.28 -6.93 -17.65
C ALA A 266 -1.50 -5.75 -18.60
N ALA A 267 -1.19 -4.53 -18.11
CA ALA A 267 -1.58 -3.32 -18.81
C ALA A 267 -0.87 -3.38 -20.17
N GLN A 268 -1.64 -3.51 -21.26
CA GLN A 268 -1.11 -3.49 -22.61
C GLN A 268 -0.13 -2.34 -22.74
N GLY A 269 0.99 -2.57 -23.39
CA GLY A 269 1.97 -1.52 -23.63
C GLY A 269 1.29 -0.35 -24.36
N VAL A 270 1.69 0.87 -24.02
CA VAL A 270 1.16 2.06 -24.72
C VAL A 270 1.34 1.94 -26.22
N ASP A 271 2.44 1.31 -26.66
CA ASP A 271 2.75 1.03 -28.05
C ASP A 271 1.79 0.02 -28.68
N GLU A 272 1.35 -1.01 -27.95
CA GLU A 272 0.37 -1.98 -28.47
C GLU A 272 -1.01 -1.33 -28.63
N ILE A 273 -1.42 -0.50 -27.65
CA ILE A 273 -2.65 0.28 -27.72
C ILE A 273 -2.58 1.26 -28.91
N ALA A 274 -1.46 1.94 -29.10
CA ALA A 274 -1.26 2.86 -30.22
C ALA A 274 -1.35 2.15 -31.57
N LYS A 275 -0.76 0.97 -31.73
CA LYS A 275 -0.89 0.16 -32.96
C LYS A 275 -2.35 -0.20 -33.26
N LYS A 276 -3.14 -0.47 -32.21
CA LYS A 276 -4.56 -0.82 -32.35
C LYS A 276 -5.43 0.35 -32.78
N TYR A 277 -5.22 1.55 -32.22
CA TYR A 277 -6.09 2.71 -32.44
C TYR A 277 -5.63 3.63 -33.55
N VAL A 278 -4.31 3.81 -33.73
CA VAL A 278 -3.70 4.69 -34.74
C VAL A 278 -3.29 3.89 -36.01
N GLY A 279 -3.09 2.59 -35.87
CA GLY A 279 -2.63 1.73 -36.92
C GLY A 279 -1.11 1.70 -37.08
N THR A 280 -0.66 0.95 -38.10
CA THR A 280 0.76 0.75 -38.37
C THR A 280 1.10 1.15 -39.83
N ASP A 281 2.36 1.59 -40.02
CA ASP A 281 2.94 1.76 -41.33
C ASP A 281 3.30 0.39 -41.97
N ASP A 282 3.80 0.41 -43.21
CA ASP A 282 4.24 -0.75 -43.98
C ASP A 282 5.36 -1.58 -43.32
N LYS A 283 6.03 -1.01 -42.33
CA LYS A 283 7.08 -1.65 -41.50
C LYS A 283 6.57 -2.14 -40.14
N GLY A 284 5.25 -2.10 -39.90
CA GLY A 284 4.63 -2.51 -38.61
C GLY A 284 4.92 -1.57 -37.45
N ARG A 285 5.36 -0.32 -37.71
CA ARG A 285 5.58 0.69 -36.71
C ARG A 285 4.31 1.54 -36.58
N ILE A 286 4.06 2.15 -35.41
CA ILE A 286 2.97 3.12 -35.20
C ILE A 286 3.00 4.14 -36.37
N ALA A 287 1.89 4.31 -37.05
CA ALA A 287 1.81 5.10 -38.28
C ALA A 287 2.16 6.58 -38.07
N ASP A 288 1.67 7.16 -36.98
CA ASP A 288 1.99 8.51 -36.57
C ASP A 288 3.43 8.61 -36.01
N ARG A 289 4.27 9.40 -36.68
CA ARG A 289 5.70 9.54 -36.35
C ARG A 289 5.93 10.34 -35.07
N GLU A 290 5.13 11.37 -34.85
CA GLU A 290 5.24 12.24 -33.67
C GLU A 290 4.81 11.48 -32.41
N LEU A 291 3.64 10.87 -32.46
CA LEU A 291 3.14 10.02 -31.38
C LEU A 291 4.11 8.87 -31.06
N ARG A 292 4.68 8.23 -32.09
CA ARG A 292 5.68 7.19 -31.89
C ARG A 292 6.93 7.70 -31.15
N ALA A 293 7.41 8.89 -31.48
CA ALA A 293 8.56 9.50 -30.79
C ALA A 293 8.23 9.78 -29.31
N ARG A 294 7.06 10.33 -29.03
CA ARG A 294 6.60 10.61 -27.65
C ARG A 294 6.38 9.34 -26.83
N ILE A 295 5.86 8.29 -27.43
CA ILE A 295 5.73 6.98 -26.78
C ILE A 295 7.12 6.43 -26.42
N ALA A 296 8.09 6.51 -27.33
CA ALA A 296 9.45 6.04 -27.10
C ALA A 296 10.11 6.83 -25.95
N ASP A 297 9.95 8.15 -25.91
CA ASP A 297 10.48 9.00 -24.86
C ASP A 297 9.85 8.67 -23.48
N HIS A 298 8.53 8.49 -23.44
CA HIS A 298 7.84 8.03 -22.25
C HIS A 298 8.34 6.65 -21.77
N GLN A 299 8.54 5.69 -22.68
CA GLN A 299 9.04 4.35 -22.34
C GLN A 299 10.48 4.40 -21.81
N MET A 300 11.35 5.25 -22.38
CA MET A 300 12.71 5.46 -21.90
C MET A 300 12.68 6.05 -20.47
N SER A 301 11.88 7.08 -20.25
CA SER A 301 11.73 7.73 -18.94
C SER A 301 11.18 6.76 -17.87
N ALA A 302 10.15 5.97 -18.21
CA ALA A 302 9.59 4.95 -17.36
C ALA A 302 10.62 3.87 -17.01
N ARG A 303 11.45 3.46 -17.99
CA ARG A 303 12.52 2.48 -17.78
C ARG A 303 13.64 3.04 -16.88
N ALA A 304 14.05 4.26 -17.10
CA ALA A 304 15.04 4.95 -16.25
C ALA A 304 14.54 5.06 -14.79
N PHE A 305 13.26 5.41 -14.61
CA PHE A 305 12.63 5.45 -13.29
C PHE A 305 12.62 4.08 -12.60
N GLN A 306 12.25 3.00 -13.31
CA GLN A 306 12.29 1.63 -12.78
C GLN A 306 13.71 1.23 -12.33
N LEU A 307 14.72 1.53 -13.14
CA LEU A 307 16.12 1.25 -12.79
C LEU A 307 16.58 2.05 -11.57
N THR A 308 16.11 3.30 -11.42
CA THR A 308 16.36 4.13 -10.24
C THR A 308 15.75 3.53 -8.98
N ILE A 309 14.50 3.02 -9.05
CA ILE A 309 13.86 2.29 -7.95
C ILE A 309 14.68 1.04 -7.57
N GLN A 310 15.10 0.24 -8.56
CA GLN A 310 15.88 -0.96 -8.31
C GLN A 310 17.23 -0.65 -7.66
N ARG A 311 17.91 0.42 -8.10
CA ARG A 311 19.16 0.90 -7.49
C ARG A 311 18.93 1.33 -6.05
N ALA A 312 17.91 2.17 -5.77
CA ALA A 312 17.59 2.61 -4.42
C ALA A 312 17.27 1.43 -3.48
N GLN A 313 16.57 0.41 -3.97
CA GLN A 313 16.32 -0.82 -3.21
C GLN A 313 17.59 -1.65 -2.96
N ALA A 314 18.52 -1.69 -3.91
CA ALA A 314 19.79 -2.39 -3.73
C ALA A 314 20.70 -1.66 -2.72
N GLU A 315 20.76 -0.31 -2.79
CA GLU A 315 21.54 0.52 -1.87
C GLU A 315 20.98 0.49 -0.44
N SER A 316 19.66 0.37 -0.26
CA SER A 316 19.02 0.29 1.07
C SER A 316 19.28 -1.02 1.83
N LYS A 317 19.91 -2.02 1.18
CA LYS A 317 20.28 -3.29 1.84
C LYS A 317 21.34 -3.14 2.93
N SER A 318 22.13 -2.08 2.89
CA SER A 318 23.21 -1.83 3.85
C SER A 318 22.80 -0.91 5.02
N ASN A 319 21.68 -0.18 4.89
CA ASN A 319 21.17 0.69 5.93
C ASN A 319 19.64 0.55 5.98
N ALA A 320 19.12 0.12 7.12
CA ALA A 320 17.67 -0.06 7.35
C ALA A 320 16.93 1.29 7.36
N GLY A 321 16.79 1.93 6.20
CA GLY A 321 16.06 3.19 6.07
C GLY A 321 15.88 3.62 4.62
N PRO A 322 14.89 4.46 4.31
CA PRO A 322 14.71 5.00 2.98
C PRO A 322 15.85 5.95 2.67
N ASN A 323 16.53 5.68 1.59
CA ASN A 323 17.52 6.52 0.96
C ASN A 323 16.87 7.84 0.47
N GLN A 324 17.67 8.91 0.34
CA GLN A 324 17.23 10.22 -0.19
C GLN A 324 16.54 10.12 -1.56
N THR A 325 16.90 9.14 -2.37
CA THR A 325 16.28 8.82 -3.67
C THR A 325 14.76 8.57 -3.56
N THR A 326 14.28 8.07 -2.41
CA THR A 326 12.82 7.85 -2.22
C THR A 326 12.03 9.17 -2.24
N SER A 327 12.66 10.29 -1.92
CA SER A 327 12.00 11.61 -1.91
C SER A 327 11.58 12.09 -3.30
N ILE A 328 12.27 11.66 -4.37
CA ILE A 328 11.91 12.03 -5.74
C ILE A 328 10.91 11.06 -6.38
N MET A 329 10.73 9.85 -5.81
CA MET A 329 9.93 8.80 -6.42
C MET A 329 8.47 9.20 -6.61
N LYS A 330 7.88 9.89 -5.63
CA LYS A 330 6.50 10.35 -5.72
C LYS A 330 6.31 11.35 -6.86
N ASN A 331 7.20 12.33 -6.98
CA ASN A 331 7.13 13.36 -8.02
C ASN A 331 7.35 12.75 -9.42
N ALA A 332 8.45 12.02 -9.61
CA ALA A 332 8.78 11.40 -10.89
C ALA A 332 7.73 10.35 -11.30
N GLY A 333 7.33 9.49 -10.37
CA GLY A 333 6.34 8.44 -10.66
C GLY A 333 4.96 9.00 -11.01
N SER A 334 4.47 10.02 -10.29
CA SER A 334 3.18 10.63 -10.60
C SER A 334 3.20 11.39 -11.93
N LYS A 335 4.30 12.05 -12.29
CA LYS A 335 4.47 12.69 -13.60
C LYS A 335 4.38 11.66 -14.73
N LEU A 336 5.11 10.56 -14.62
CA LEU A 336 5.05 9.48 -15.62
C LEU A 336 3.65 8.87 -15.77
N GLN A 337 2.89 8.77 -14.68
CA GLN A 337 1.51 8.28 -14.74
C GLN A 337 0.58 9.26 -15.44
N GLN A 338 0.71 10.56 -15.19
CA GLN A 338 -0.05 11.60 -15.88
C GLN A 338 0.26 11.59 -17.38
N GLU A 339 1.55 11.61 -17.74
CA GLU A 339 1.99 11.54 -19.13
C GLU A 339 1.45 10.28 -19.85
N ARG A 340 1.45 9.12 -19.14
CA ARG A 340 0.87 7.90 -19.69
C ARG A 340 -0.63 8.03 -19.95
N ALA A 341 -1.37 8.63 -19.02
CA ALA A 341 -2.80 8.82 -19.15
C ALA A 341 -3.13 9.78 -20.31
N GLU A 342 -2.40 10.88 -20.45
CA GLU A 342 -2.52 11.83 -21.55
C GLU A 342 -2.24 11.19 -22.90
N LEU A 343 -1.15 10.40 -23.00
CA LEU A 343 -0.83 9.63 -24.21
C LEU A 343 -1.95 8.64 -24.58
N LEU A 344 -2.52 7.95 -23.61
CA LEU A 344 -3.62 7.01 -23.86
C LEU A 344 -4.87 7.72 -24.38
N LEU A 345 -5.26 8.85 -23.79
CA LEU A 345 -6.39 9.64 -24.26
C LEU A 345 -6.17 10.15 -25.68
N GLU A 346 -4.97 10.62 -26.00
CA GLU A 346 -4.60 11.05 -27.35
C GLU A 346 -4.66 9.90 -28.36
N ILE A 347 -4.10 8.75 -28.03
CA ILE A 347 -4.12 7.53 -28.85
C ILE A 347 -5.55 7.09 -29.16
N MET A 348 -6.42 7.10 -28.15
CA MET A 348 -7.80 6.65 -28.27
C MET A 348 -8.71 7.70 -28.93
N GLY A 349 -8.30 8.99 -28.95
CA GLY A 349 -9.08 10.08 -29.53
C GLY A 349 -10.48 10.16 -28.91
N ALA A 350 -11.51 10.26 -29.74
CA ALA A 350 -12.90 10.33 -29.27
C ALA A 350 -13.35 9.11 -28.46
N GLN A 351 -12.75 7.94 -28.70
CA GLN A 351 -13.05 6.74 -27.90
C GLN A 351 -12.50 6.80 -26.47
N GLY A 352 -11.45 7.61 -26.24
CA GLY A 352 -10.91 7.88 -24.90
C GLY A 352 -11.84 8.72 -24.01
N LEU A 353 -12.89 9.33 -24.56
CA LEU A 353 -13.92 10.06 -23.83
C LEU A 353 -15.01 9.13 -23.27
N GLY A 354 -15.02 7.87 -23.66
CA GLY A 354 -15.93 6.85 -23.15
C GLY A 354 -15.68 6.59 -21.66
N TRP A 355 -16.76 6.27 -20.92
CA TRP A 355 -16.70 5.98 -19.50
C TRP A 355 -16.61 4.49 -19.21
N GLU A 356 -16.58 3.63 -20.23
CA GLU A 356 -16.56 2.17 -20.16
C GLU A 356 -15.16 1.57 -20.13
#